data_f6a1d3c733c4ada64d234a7a5daa2a93
#
_entry.id   f6a1d3c733c4ada64d234a7a5daa2a93
#
_cell.length_a   1.000
_cell.length_b   1.000
_cell.length_c   1.000
_cell.angle_alpha   90.00
_cell.angle_beta   90.00
_cell.angle_gamma   90.00
#
_symmetry.space_group_name_H-M   'P 1'
#
loop_
_entity.id
_entity.type
_entity.pdbx_description
1 polymer ?
#
loop_
_entity_poly.entity_id
_entity_poly.type
_entity_poly.pdbx_seq_one_letter_code
_entity_poly.pdbx_strand_id
1 'polypeptide(L)'
;DFLYDDILIVDTEEEFFEEYGSWPLKRKDIAKMVTNLKRLGAEVIALDMIMDFPNGYGEDPILAEALQESGKTMVVSLLNLDTPIWYSLGETRLNGITDATEILNESTERGYTNVTEIGGQLSRIRFYPEIIKEHNIWPYAVQALAMYLDVEPSLEDGVLTLGDLSMPLDEYNFLWIDFPKLPGGLTFLKQTPAVITALEVLMDLEDLEDLDEEEFLEETEDLREMVEGKLVLVGDTSEMSHDIFETPVGEVYGIEIIADTVATMMKQQPIRPAPFAFEALVMLILLLAFFAVSQLKKFENLVFLLVIVVYSAINIYFYIYHGLVFSLSYPLVACFLSMITINLYLFMLERKQKTFIRGAFSQYLSPAVIDMIVKDPDKLKLGGERREMTAFFSDIQGFSTVSESLTPEELVQLLNEYLTSMCEIISSYNGTVDKFEGDAI
;
A
#
# COMPACT_ATOMS: atom_id res chain seq x y z
N ASP A 1 15.59 9.00 -15.92
CA ASP A 1 15.55 9.57 -17.28
C ASP A 1 16.04 8.61 -18.39
N PHE A 2 16.81 7.54 -18.12
CA PHE A 2 17.42 6.67 -19.14
C PHE A 2 16.74 5.29 -19.30
N LEU A 3 15.66 5.01 -18.61
CA LEU A 3 15.12 3.65 -18.48
C LEU A 3 14.17 3.22 -19.60
N TYR A 4 13.69 4.17 -20.36
CA TYR A 4 12.77 3.93 -21.47
C TYR A 4 13.43 4.06 -22.84
N ASP A 5 14.71 4.45 -22.88
CA ASP A 5 15.43 4.59 -24.15
C ASP A 5 15.58 3.26 -24.89
N ASP A 6 15.60 2.14 -24.16
CA ASP A 6 15.75 0.78 -24.71
C ASP A 6 14.39 0.11 -25.04
N ILE A 7 13.26 0.74 -24.70
CA ILE A 7 11.93 0.17 -24.91
C ILE A 7 11.14 1.08 -25.83
N LEU A 8 10.48 0.49 -26.83
CA LEU A 8 9.58 1.17 -27.75
C LEU A 8 8.24 0.47 -27.78
N ILE A 9 7.14 1.20 -27.73
CA ILE A 9 5.80 0.68 -27.97
C ILE A 9 5.38 1.05 -29.40
N VAL A 10 4.91 0.06 -30.14
CA VAL A 10 4.16 0.24 -31.39
C VAL A 10 2.69 0.06 -31.07
N ASP A 11 1.96 1.15 -31.14
CA ASP A 11 0.58 1.24 -30.70
C ASP A 11 -0.41 1.07 -31.85
N THR A 12 -1.36 0.15 -31.69
CA THR A 12 -2.52 0.02 -32.56
C THR A 12 -3.72 0.68 -31.91
N GLU A 13 -3.76 2.01 -31.94
CA GLU A 13 -4.80 2.82 -31.34
C GLU A 13 -6.09 2.92 -32.19
N GLU A 14 -7.12 3.61 -31.69
CA GLU A 14 -8.40 3.77 -32.38
C GLU A 14 -8.24 4.42 -33.76
N GLU A 15 -7.42 5.47 -33.89
CA GLU A 15 -7.17 6.20 -35.15
C GLU A 15 -6.55 5.28 -36.21
N PHE A 16 -5.63 4.37 -35.78
CA PHE A 16 -5.08 3.35 -36.66
C PHE A 16 -6.18 2.45 -37.25
N PHE A 17 -7.09 1.92 -36.41
CA PHE A 17 -8.15 1.03 -36.92
C PHE A 17 -9.22 1.75 -37.75
N GLU A 18 -9.46 3.03 -37.50
CA GLU A 18 -10.32 3.85 -38.37
C GLU A 18 -9.75 3.98 -39.77
N GLU A 19 -8.45 4.18 -39.89
CA GLU A 19 -7.75 4.30 -41.22
C GLU A 19 -7.53 2.95 -41.83
N TYR A 20 -7.12 1.94 -41.08
CA TYR A 20 -6.92 0.56 -41.54
C TYR A 20 -8.22 -0.10 -41.99
N GLY A 21 -9.37 0.30 -41.46
CA GLY A 21 -10.73 -0.07 -41.85
C GLY A 21 -11.20 -1.45 -41.41
N SER A 22 -10.50 -2.12 -40.51
CA SER A 22 -10.93 -3.38 -39.89
C SER A 22 -10.25 -3.65 -38.55
N TRP A 23 -10.95 -4.41 -37.68
CA TRP A 23 -10.41 -4.98 -36.45
C TRP A 23 -10.76 -6.47 -36.40
N PRO A 24 -9.90 -7.38 -35.94
CA PRO A 24 -8.47 -7.20 -35.60
C PRO A 24 -7.56 -7.09 -36.83
N LEU A 25 -6.29 -6.75 -36.59
CA LEU A 25 -5.25 -6.67 -37.60
C LEU A 25 -5.05 -8.05 -38.29
N LYS A 26 -4.89 -8.07 -39.61
CA LYS A 26 -4.70 -9.30 -40.38
C LYS A 26 -3.29 -9.85 -40.19
N ARG A 27 -3.14 -11.19 -40.23
CA ARG A 27 -1.85 -11.87 -40.06
C ARG A 27 -0.77 -11.42 -41.06
N LYS A 28 -1.14 -11.21 -42.32
CA LYS A 28 -0.22 -10.72 -43.36
C LYS A 28 0.28 -9.31 -43.06
N ASP A 29 -0.55 -8.46 -42.47
CA ASP A 29 -0.18 -7.09 -42.18
C ASP A 29 0.64 -7.03 -40.87
N ILE A 30 0.40 -7.92 -39.90
CA ILE A 30 1.31 -8.16 -38.77
C ILE A 30 2.68 -8.63 -39.28
N ALA A 31 2.71 -9.54 -40.30
CA ALA A 31 3.96 -10.00 -40.92
C ALA A 31 4.76 -8.85 -41.53
N LYS A 32 4.08 -7.96 -42.29
CA LYS A 32 4.71 -6.75 -42.84
C LYS A 32 5.28 -5.85 -41.73
N MET A 33 4.51 -5.60 -40.69
CA MET A 33 4.97 -4.80 -39.56
C MET A 33 6.22 -5.41 -38.90
N VAL A 34 6.23 -6.73 -38.66
CA VAL A 34 7.40 -7.45 -38.11
C VAL A 34 8.61 -7.31 -39.04
N THR A 35 8.42 -7.46 -40.34
CA THR A 35 9.48 -7.30 -41.36
C THR A 35 10.03 -5.87 -41.35
N ASN A 36 9.16 -4.86 -41.34
CA ASN A 36 9.57 -3.46 -41.33
C ASN A 36 10.33 -3.10 -40.05
N LEU A 37 9.83 -3.53 -38.87
CA LEU A 37 10.54 -3.33 -37.59
C LEU A 37 11.92 -4.00 -37.59
N LYS A 38 12.06 -5.17 -38.21
CA LYS A 38 13.37 -5.83 -38.40
C LYS A 38 14.29 -5.04 -39.31
N ARG A 39 13.80 -4.53 -40.44
CA ARG A 39 14.57 -3.66 -41.37
C ARG A 39 15.02 -2.37 -40.69
N LEU A 40 14.18 -1.80 -39.81
CA LEU A 40 14.49 -0.63 -38.98
C LEU A 40 15.49 -0.93 -37.84
N GLY A 41 15.88 -2.18 -37.64
CA GLY A 41 16.89 -2.58 -36.66
C GLY A 41 16.40 -2.90 -35.27
N ALA A 42 15.13 -3.25 -35.07
CA ALA A 42 14.62 -3.73 -33.78
C ALA A 42 15.42 -4.94 -33.29
N GLU A 43 15.86 -4.95 -32.05
CA GLU A 43 16.61 -6.06 -31.44
C GLU A 43 15.68 -7.22 -31.05
N VAL A 44 14.51 -6.91 -30.44
CA VAL A 44 13.47 -7.88 -30.14
C VAL A 44 12.12 -7.30 -30.55
N ILE A 45 11.27 -8.13 -31.12
CA ILE A 45 9.90 -7.77 -31.49
C ILE A 45 8.93 -8.67 -30.70
N ALA A 46 8.18 -8.07 -29.79
CA ALA A 46 7.28 -8.76 -28.88
C ALA A 46 5.82 -8.36 -29.16
N LEU A 47 5.03 -9.32 -29.69
CA LEU A 47 3.64 -9.11 -30.10
C LEU A 47 2.67 -9.44 -28.96
N ASP A 48 2.05 -8.44 -28.35
CA ASP A 48 1.02 -8.62 -27.32
C ASP A 48 -0.34 -8.84 -27.96
N MET A 49 -0.47 -9.94 -28.67
CA MET A 49 -1.67 -10.33 -29.39
C MET A 49 -1.96 -11.82 -29.22
N ILE A 50 -3.19 -12.15 -28.81
CA ILE A 50 -3.62 -13.55 -28.70
C ILE A 50 -3.90 -14.11 -30.11
N MET A 51 -3.22 -15.21 -30.46
CA MET A 51 -3.28 -15.83 -31.79
C MET A 51 -3.59 -17.32 -31.72
N ASP A 52 -4.50 -17.71 -30.82
CA ASP A 52 -4.85 -19.09 -30.49
C ASP A 52 -5.74 -19.80 -31.52
N PHE A 53 -6.27 -19.07 -32.51
CA PHE A 53 -7.05 -19.64 -33.60
C PHE A 53 -6.40 -19.43 -34.96
N PRO A 54 -6.49 -20.43 -35.86
CA PRO A 54 -6.05 -20.27 -37.24
C PRO A 54 -6.78 -19.13 -37.91
N ASN A 55 -6.03 -18.30 -38.64
CA ASN A 55 -6.63 -17.23 -39.41
C ASN A 55 -7.51 -17.83 -40.54
N GLY A 56 -8.76 -17.35 -40.64
CA GLY A 56 -9.72 -17.82 -41.66
C GLY A 56 -9.31 -17.58 -43.10
N TYR A 57 -8.27 -16.76 -43.33
CA TYR A 57 -7.70 -16.47 -44.66
C TYR A 57 -6.48 -17.33 -45.00
N GLY A 58 -5.99 -18.16 -44.05
CA GLY A 58 -4.81 -19.00 -44.27
C GLY A 58 -3.48 -18.23 -44.27
N GLU A 59 -3.41 -17.11 -43.58
CA GLU A 59 -2.24 -16.19 -43.53
C GLU A 59 -1.22 -16.53 -42.43
N ASP A 60 -1.52 -17.49 -41.53
CA ASP A 60 -0.59 -17.90 -40.46
C ASP A 60 0.80 -18.33 -40.97
N PRO A 61 0.96 -19.04 -42.14
CA PRO A 61 2.28 -19.34 -42.67
C PRO A 61 3.10 -18.11 -43.07
N ILE A 62 2.45 -17.04 -43.54
CA ILE A 62 3.12 -15.79 -43.92
C ILE A 62 3.69 -15.11 -42.67
N LEU A 63 2.89 -15.06 -41.59
CA LEU A 63 3.34 -14.50 -40.31
C LEU A 63 4.44 -15.37 -39.71
N ALA A 64 4.31 -16.70 -39.74
CA ALA A 64 5.30 -17.62 -39.23
C ALA A 64 6.69 -17.45 -39.92
N GLU A 65 6.68 -17.27 -41.22
CA GLU A 65 7.90 -16.97 -41.99
C GLU A 65 8.55 -15.65 -41.56
N ALA A 66 7.75 -14.56 -41.45
CA ALA A 66 8.24 -13.26 -41.03
C ALA A 66 8.81 -13.29 -39.58
N LEU A 67 8.14 -14.00 -38.66
CA LEU A 67 8.63 -14.19 -37.29
C LEU A 67 9.97 -14.94 -37.24
N GLN A 68 10.09 -16.00 -38.03
CA GLN A 68 11.31 -16.80 -38.12
C GLN A 68 12.48 -16.04 -38.74
N GLU A 69 12.23 -15.29 -39.82
CA GLU A 69 13.26 -14.49 -40.53
C GLU A 69 13.72 -13.29 -39.66
N SER A 70 12.83 -12.73 -38.86
CA SER A 70 13.15 -11.61 -37.94
C SER A 70 14.01 -12.05 -36.75
N GLY A 71 13.99 -13.32 -36.36
CA GLY A 71 14.86 -13.92 -35.35
C GLY A 71 14.34 -13.78 -33.94
N LYS A 72 14.67 -12.71 -33.22
CA LYS A 72 14.23 -12.51 -31.82
C LYS A 72 12.80 -11.96 -31.79
N THR A 73 11.83 -12.83 -31.94
CA THR A 73 10.39 -12.50 -31.86
C THR A 73 9.70 -13.30 -30.79
N MET A 74 8.58 -12.79 -30.24
CA MET A 74 7.76 -13.53 -29.29
C MET A 74 6.28 -13.19 -29.39
N VAL A 75 5.45 -14.15 -28.93
CA VAL A 75 3.99 -14.04 -28.89
C VAL A 75 3.44 -14.38 -27.51
N VAL A 76 2.19 -14.03 -27.27
CA VAL A 76 1.50 -14.24 -26.01
C VAL A 76 1.02 -15.68 -25.86
N SER A 77 1.12 -16.19 -24.64
CA SER A 77 0.39 -17.37 -24.14
C SER A 77 -0.46 -17.01 -22.93
N LEU A 78 -1.53 -17.76 -22.67
CA LEU A 78 -2.36 -17.61 -21.47
C LEU A 78 -2.35 -18.89 -20.65
N LEU A 79 -2.10 -18.77 -19.35
CA LEU A 79 -2.22 -19.88 -18.41
C LEU A 79 -3.69 -20.04 -18.00
N ASN A 80 -4.28 -21.21 -18.23
CA ASN A 80 -5.63 -21.53 -17.78
C ASN A 80 -5.54 -22.08 -16.34
N LEU A 81 -5.84 -21.22 -15.38
CA LEU A 81 -5.69 -21.50 -13.95
C LEU A 81 -7.02 -21.87 -13.31
N ASP A 82 -7.00 -22.83 -12.37
CA ASP A 82 -8.20 -23.36 -11.67
C ASP A 82 -8.90 -22.33 -10.77
N THR A 83 -8.20 -21.30 -10.35
CA THR A 83 -8.72 -20.30 -9.41
C THR A 83 -8.85 -18.95 -10.09
N PRO A 84 -9.97 -18.24 -9.86
CA PRO A 84 -10.06 -16.85 -10.27
C PRO A 84 -8.87 -16.08 -9.72
N ILE A 85 -8.16 -15.37 -10.58
CA ILE A 85 -6.90 -14.65 -10.36
C ILE A 85 -6.94 -13.74 -9.11
N TRP A 86 -8.10 -13.26 -8.73
CA TRP A 86 -8.39 -12.33 -7.63
C TRP A 86 -8.52 -12.96 -6.23
N TYR A 87 -8.51 -14.30 -6.10
CA TYR A 87 -8.78 -14.97 -4.81
C TYR A 87 -7.61 -15.77 -4.23
N SER A 88 -6.55 -16.08 -4.95
CA SER A 88 -5.54 -16.99 -4.44
C SER A 88 -4.15 -16.39 -4.32
N LEU A 89 -3.81 -16.03 -3.10
CA LEU A 89 -2.42 -16.01 -2.65
C LEU A 89 -1.89 -17.45 -2.41
N GLY A 90 -2.73 -18.47 -2.67
CA GLY A 90 -2.44 -19.90 -2.46
C GLY A 90 -1.94 -20.64 -3.70
N GLU A 91 -1.83 -21.96 -3.57
CA GLU A 91 -1.48 -22.85 -4.67
C GLU A 91 -2.51 -22.74 -5.80
N THR A 92 -2.03 -22.49 -7.01
CA THR A 92 -2.84 -22.39 -8.21
C THR A 92 -2.52 -23.57 -9.11
N ARG A 93 -3.53 -24.30 -9.57
CA ARG A 93 -3.34 -25.45 -10.45
C ARG A 93 -3.54 -25.02 -11.91
N LEU A 94 -2.59 -25.44 -12.76
CA LEU A 94 -2.67 -25.25 -14.20
C LEU A 94 -3.61 -26.29 -14.82
N ASN A 95 -4.62 -25.85 -15.58
CA ASN A 95 -5.50 -26.72 -16.37
C ASN A 95 -5.06 -26.87 -17.82
N GLY A 96 -4.20 -25.96 -18.31
CA GLY A 96 -3.69 -25.94 -19.66
C GLY A 96 -3.06 -24.60 -19.99
N ILE A 97 -2.46 -24.53 -21.16
CA ILE A 97 -1.88 -23.30 -21.72
C ILE A 97 -2.59 -23.05 -23.04
N THR A 98 -3.08 -21.83 -23.23
CA THR A 98 -3.57 -21.35 -24.52
C THR A 98 -2.40 -20.66 -25.21
N ASP A 99 -1.84 -21.34 -26.19
CA ASP A 99 -0.73 -20.86 -27.01
C ASP A 99 -1.24 -20.30 -28.35
N ALA A 100 -0.39 -19.59 -29.05
CA ALA A 100 -0.62 -19.28 -30.47
C ALA A 100 -0.79 -20.58 -31.28
N THR A 101 -1.27 -20.48 -32.52
CA THR A 101 -1.37 -21.66 -33.41
C THR A 101 -0.03 -22.38 -33.50
N GLU A 102 -0.07 -23.70 -33.75
CA GLU A 102 1.12 -24.56 -33.72
C GLU A 102 2.26 -23.99 -34.65
N ILE A 103 1.89 -23.55 -35.83
CA ILE A 103 2.86 -22.99 -36.79
C ILE A 103 3.51 -21.70 -36.29
N LEU A 104 2.77 -20.84 -35.61
CA LEU A 104 3.31 -19.60 -35.04
C LEU A 104 4.16 -19.90 -33.80
N ASN A 105 3.71 -20.82 -32.95
CA ASN A 105 4.43 -21.20 -31.75
C ASN A 105 5.76 -21.92 -32.01
N GLU A 106 5.90 -22.60 -33.15
CA GLU A 106 7.16 -23.19 -33.61
C GLU A 106 8.14 -22.19 -34.20
N SER A 107 7.66 -21.00 -34.59
CA SER A 107 8.42 -19.97 -35.30
C SER A 107 8.95 -18.85 -34.42
N THR A 108 8.58 -18.83 -33.14
CA THR A 108 8.86 -17.70 -32.21
C THR A 108 8.89 -18.16 -30.76
N GLU A 109 9.44 -17.33 -29.87
CA GLU A 109 9.38 -17.53 -28.42
C GLU A 109 8.01 -17.14 -27.87
N ARG A 110 7.71 -17.56 -26.63
CA ARG A 110 6.43 -17.29 -25.98
C ARG A 110 6.58 -16.91 -24.52
N GLY A 111 5.63 -16.15 -24.01
CA GLY A 111 5.53 -15.82 -22.60
C GLY A 111 4.07 -15.62 -22.17
N TYR A 112 3.76 -15.83 -20.88
CA TYR A 112 2.39 -15.64 -20.40
C TYR A 112 2.15 -14.22 -19.90
N THR A 113 0.94 -13.68 -20.18
CA THR A 113 0.50 -12.33 -19.81
C THR A 113 -0.53 -12.34 -18.68
N ASN A 114 -0.71 -13.45 -17.97
CA ASN A 114 -1.66 -13.51 -16.88
C ASN A 114 -1.35 -12.45 -15.80
N VAL A 115 -2.26 -11.52 -15.62
CA VAL A 115 -2.19 -10.48 -14.59
C VAL A 115 -2.98 -10.87 -13.36
N THR A 116 -2.63 -10.31 -12.21
CA THR A 116 -3.30 -10.56 -10.93
C THR A 116 -3.65 -9.24 -10.26
N GLU A 117 -4.95 -8.93 -10.25
CA GLU A 117 -5.46 -7.79 -9.49
C GLU A 117 -5.64 -8.14 -8.03
N ILE A 118 -5.15 -7.30 -7.13
CA ILE A 118 -5.33 -7.45 -5.70
C ILE A 118 -5.98 -6.20 -5.13
N GLY A 119 -7.17 -6.36 -4.56
CA GLY A 119 -7.94 -5.24 -4.06
C GLY A 119 -8.51 -4.34 -5.17
N GLY A 120 -8.66 -4.89 -6.38
CA GLY A 120 -9.16 -4.14 -7.56
C GLY A 120 -8.10 -3.28 -8.23
N GLN A 121 -6.82 -3.50 -7.94
CA GLN A 121 -5.71 -2.82 -8.61
C GLN A 121 -4.62 -3.80 -9.02
N LEU A 122 -4.06 -3.59 -10.21
CA LEU A 122 -2.88 -4.29 -10.69
C LEU A 122 -1.64 -3.49 -10.29
N SER A 123 -0.78 -4.08 -9.45
CA SER A 123 0.46 -3.45 -8.99
C SER A 123 1.68 -4.36 -9.07
N ARG A 124 1.47 -5.61 -9.52
CA ARG A 124 2.51 -6.65 -9.51
C ARG A 124 2.16 -7.78 -10.46
N ILE A 125 3.18 -8.47 -10.97
CA ILE A 125 3.03 -9.70 -11.74
C ILE A 125 3.35 -10.92 -10.88
N ARG A 126 2.66 -12.03 -11.11
CA ARG A 126 2.84 -13.27 -10.39
C ARG A 126 3.68 -14.26 -11.18
N PHE A 127 4.63 -14.86 -10.48
CA PHE A 127 5.41 -15.98 -10.98
C PHE A 127 4.80 -17.29 -10.46
N TYR A 128 4.82 -18.30 -11.29
CA TYR A 128 4.36 -19.65 -10.97
C TYR A 128 5.53 -20.63 -11.08
N PRO A 129 6.37 -20.80 -10.03
CA PRO A 129 7.64 -21.52 -10.10
C PRO A 129 7.49 -22.96 -10.62
N GLU A 130 6.40 -23.65 -10.24
CA GLU A 130 6.15 -25.02 -10.70
C GLU A 130 5.83 -25.09 -12.18
N ILE A 131 5.02 -24.14 -12.68
CA ILE A 131 4.66 -24.04 -14.11
C ILE A 131 5.89 -23.67 -14.93
N ILE A 132 6.68 -22.72 -14.46
CA ILE A 132 7.93 -22.30 -15.11
C ILE A 132 8.88 -23.52 -15.23
N LYS A 133 9.05 -24.27 -14.15
CA LYS A 133 9.93 -25.44 -14.11
C LYS A 133 9.44 -26.59 -15.01
N GLU A 134 8.13 -26.81 -15.10
CA GLU A 134 7.53 -27.92 -15.85
C GLU A 134 7.44 -27.61 -17.35
N HIS A 135 7.07 -26.37 -17.70
CA HIS A 135 6.73 -25.97 -19.08
C HIS A 135 7.75 -25.02 -19.71
N ASN A 136 8.74 -24.54 -18.97
CA ASN A 136 9.70 -23.51 -19.38
C ASN A 136 9.01 -22.30 -20.02
N ILE A 137 7.92 -21.83 -19.39
CA ILE A 137 7.19 -20.63 -19.83
C ILE A 137 7.27 -19.55 -18.75
N TRP A 138 7.77 -18.40 -19.15
CA TRP A 138 8.02 -17.26 -18.26
C TRP A 138 6.93 -16.18 -18.40
N PRO A 139 6.78 -15.25 -17.42
CA PRO A 139 6.02 -14.05 -17.66
C PRO A 139 6.51 -13.33 -18.92
N TYR A 140 5.60 -12.82 -19.72
CA TYR A 140 5.89 -12.22 -21.02
C TYR A 140 6.99 -11.14 -20.95
N ALA A 141 6.87 -10.21 -20.00
CA ALA A 141 7.88 -9.16 -19.78
C ALA A 141 9.27 -9.73 -19.43
N VAL A 142 9.32 -10.86 -18.69
CA VAL A 142 10.59 -11.52 -18.34
C VAL A 142 11.23 -12.15 -19.56
N GLN A 143 10.44 -12.87 -20.37
CA GLN A 143 10.93 -13.50 -21.60
C GLN A 143 11.41 -12.44 -22.60
N ALA A 144 10.65 -11.34 -22.78
CA ALA A 144 11.05 -10.23 -23.65
C ALA A 144 12.40 -9.63 -23.24
N LEU A 145 12.57 -9.35 -21.94
CA LEU A 145 13.84 -8.82 -21.43
C LEU A 145 14.99 -9.82 -21.52
N ALA A 146 14.73 -11.11 -21.27
CA ALA A 146 15.73 -12.16 -21.40
C ALA A 146 16.27 -12.27 -22.82
N MET A 147 15.39 -12.20 -23.81
CA MET A 147 15.76 -12.17 -25.25
C MET A 147 16.54 -10.91 -25.60
N TYR A 148 16.14 -9.76 -25.04
CA TYR A 148 16.85 -8.49 -25.27
C TYR A 148 18.27 -8.51 -24.71
N LEU A 149 18.44 -9.06 -23.50
CA LEU A 149 19.76 -9.17 -22.85
C LEU A 149 20.58 -10.38 -23.33
N ASP A 150 20.02 -11.23 -24.17
CA ASP A 150 20.62 -12.48 -24.66
C ASP A 150 21.04 -13.43 -23.51
N VAL A 151 20.13 -13.63 -22.54
CA VAL A 151 20.37 -14.44 -21.33
C VAL A 151 19.20 -15.38 -21.05
N GLU A 152 19.47 -16.51 -20.39
CA GLU A 152 18.44 -17.41 -19.90
C GLU A 152 17.94 -16.94 -18.52
N PRO A 153 16.61 -16.81 -18.32
CA PRO A 153 16.06 -16.48 -17.01
C PRO A 153 16.16 -17.66 -16.04
N SER A 154 16.42 -17.36 -14.76
CA SER A 154 16.38 -18.36 -13.70
C SER A 154 15.62 -17.88 -12.47
N LEU A 155 14.95 -18.80 -11.78
CA LEU A 155 14.21 -18.51 -10.56
C LEU A 155 14.63 -19.53 -9.47
N GLU A 156 15.44 -19.08 -8.52
CA GLU A 156 15.93 -19.88 -7.41
C GLU A 156 15.70 -19.15 -6.09
N ASP A 157 15.19 -19.87 -5.10
CA ASP A 157 14.92 -19.36 -3.74
C ASP A 157 14.11 -18.04 -3.70
N GLY A 158 13.18 -17.85 -4.66
CA GLY A 158 12.37 -16.64 -4.78
C GLY A 158 13.13 -15.44 -5.33
N VAL A 159 14.26 -15.66 -6.00
CA VAL A 159 15.04 -14.63 -6.68
C VAL A 159 15.03 -14.90 -8.18
N LEU A 160 14.50 -13.96 -8.94
CA LEU A 160 14.60 -13.95 -10.40
C LEU A 160 15.97 -13.40 -10.80
N THR A 161 16.68 -14.11 -11.68
CA THR A 161 17.97 -13.68 -12.22
C THR A 161 17.94 -13.66 -13.74
N LEU A 162 18.41 -12.57 -14.33
CA LEU A 162 18.55 -12.32 -15.77
C LEU A 162 19.97 -11.78 -16.03
N GLY A 163 20.92 -12.66 -16.31
CA GLY A 163 22.33 -12.27 -16.39
C GLY A 163 22.82 -11.63 -15.11
N ASP A 164 23.19 -10.35 -15.16
CA ASP A 164 23.66 -9.58 -14.00
C ASP A 164 22.51 -8.96 -13.17
N LEU A 165 21.26 -9.02 -13.68
CA LEU A 165 20.09 -8.51 -12.99
C LEU A 165 19.58 -9.53 -11.97
N SER A 166 19.35 -9.10 -10.74
CA SER A 166 18.84 -9.97 -9.65
C SER A 166 17.71 -9.28 -8.89
N MET A 167 16.54 -9.88 -8.91
CA MET A 167 15.32 -9.31 -8.35
C MET A 167 14.65 -10.29 -7.40
N PRO A 168 14.61 -10.00 -6.09
CA PRO A 168 13.88 -10.82 -5.15
C PRO A 168 12.37 -10.63 -5.35
N LEU A 169 11.64 -11.74 -5.42
CA LEU A 169 10.18 -11.77 -5.37
C LEU A 169 9.71 -11.67 -3.91
N ASP A 170 8.44 -11.31 -3.71
CA ASP A 170 7.84 -11.35 -2.40
C ASP A 170 7.51 -12.80 -1.95
N GLU A 171 7.01 -12.98 -0.72
CA GLU A 171 6.69 -14.30 -0.15
C GLU A 171 5.62 -15.10 -0.92
N TYR A 172 4.91 -14.45 -1.84
CA TYR A 172 3.87 -15.06 -2.71
C TYR A 172 4.32 -15.18 -4.17
N ASN A 173 5.61 -14.98 -4.45
CA ASN A 173 6.20 -14.97 -5.78
C ASN A 173 5.67 -13.86 -6.70
N PHE A 174 5.49 -12.66 -6.17
CA PHE A 174 5.18 -11.48 -6.97
C PHE A 174 6.41 -10.60 -7.16
N LEU A 175 6.53 -10.05 -8.35
CA LEU A 175 7.36 -8.89 -8.66
C LEU A 175 6.48 -7.65 -8.66
N TRP A 176 6.81 -6.66 -7.82
CA TRP A 176 6.11 -5.40 -7.75
C TRP A 176 6.58 -4.46 -8.86
N ILE A 177 5.63 -3.86 -9.56
CA ILE A 177 5.88 -2.94 -10.67
C ILE A 177 6.08 -1.54 -10.12
N ASP A 178 7.18 -0.88 -10.52
CA ASP A 178 7.42 0.53 -10.26
C ASP A 178 6.81 1.37 -11.38
N PHE A 179 5.53 1.70 -11.25
CA PHE A 179 4.86 2.57 -12.19
C PHE A 179 5.43 3.99 -12.09
N PRO A 180 6.11 4.50 -13.11
CA PRO A 180 6.69 5.82 -13.05
C PRO A 180 5.61 6.89 -13.07
N LYS A 181 5.62 7.76 -12.07
CA LYS A 181 4.92 9.03 -12.13
C LYS A 181 5.81 10.05 -12.82
N LEU A 182 5.55 10.26 -14.09
CA LEU A 182 6.18 11.34 -14.81
C LEU A 182 5.63 12.70 -14.41
N PRO A 183 6.41 13.78 -14.57
CA PRO A 183 5.93 15.14 -14.39
C PRO A 183 4.66 15.37 -15.23
N GLY A 184 3.54 15.69 -14.58
CA GLY A 184 2.24 15.91 -15.25
C GLY A 184 1.28 14.71 -15.20
N GLY A 185 1.64 13.59 -14.54
CA GLY A 185 0.77 12.40 -14.41
C GLY A 185 0.63 11.63 -15.72
N LEU A 186 1.64 11.67 -16.57
CA LEU A 186 1.66 10.97 -17.85
C LEU A 186 2.00 9.50 -17.64
N THR A 187 1.32 8.61 -18.37
CA THR A 187 1.65 7.20 -18.54
C THR A 187 2.75 7.03 -19.60
N PHE A 188 3.25 5.80 -19.79
CA PHE A 188 4.25 5.49 -20.80
C PHE A 188 3.82 5.94 -22.20
N LEU A 189 2.59 5.66 -22.62
CA LEU A 189 2.04 6.04 -23.94
C LEU A 189 1.99 7.56 -24.19
N LYS A 190 2.01 8.36 -23.15
CA LYS A 190 2.02 9.83 -23.26
C LYS A 190 3.43 10.42 -23.28
N GLN A 191 4.46 9.58 -23.34
CA GLN A 191 5.85 9.99 -23.50
C GLN A 191 6.28 9.82 -24.95
N THR A 192 6.44 10.87 -25.68
CA THR A 192 7.25 10.86 -26.88
C THR A 192 8.74 11.02 -26.49
N PRO A 193 9.68 10.19 -26.92
CA PRO A 193 9.69 9.37 -28.15
C PRO A 193 9.50 7.86 -27.93
N ALA A 194 9.00 7.38 -26.81
CA ALA A 194 8.92 5.95 -26.50
C ALA A 194 7.73 5.22 -27.17
N VAL A 195 6.92 5.90 -27.93
CA VAL A 195 5.73 5.35 -28.61
C VAL A 195 5.69 5.83 -30.05
N ILE A 196 5.46 4.90 -30.98
CA ILE A 196 5.14 5.16 -32.39
C ILE A 196 3.83 4.47 -32.73
N THR A 197 3.13 4.95 -33.74
CA THR A 197 1.87 4.32 -34.16
C THR A 197 2.11 3.20 -35.16
N ALA A 198 1.20 2.24 -35.22
CA ALA A 198 1.25 1.20 -36.25
C ALA A 198 1.06 1.77 -37.67
N LEU A 199 0.46 2.97 -37.80
CA LEU A 199 0.38 3.69 -39.09
C LEU A 199 1.78 3.94 -39.63
N GLU A 200 2.69 4.48 -38.83
CA GLU A 200 4.07 4.82 -39.23
C GLU A 200 4.87 3.59 -39.65
N VAL A 201 4.63 2.44 -39.01
CA VAL A 201 5.39 1.21 -39.30
C VAL A 201 4.79 0.38 -40.43
N LEU A 202 3.48 0.45 -40.65
CA LEU A 202 2.77 -0.40 -41.61
C LEU A 202 2.32 0.39 -42.82
N MET A 203 1.61 1.49 -42.66
CA MET A 203 0.95 2.18 -43.76
C MET A 203 1.86 3.20 -44.45
N ASP A 204 2.59 4.00 -43.67
CA ASP A 204 3.50 5.00 -44.23
C ASP A 204 4.70 4.36 -44.96
N LEU A 205 5.02 3.09 -44.63
CA LEU A 205 6.09 2.32 -45.30
C LEU A 205 5.61 1.46 -46.49
N GLU A 206 4.31 1.45 -46.82
CA GLU A 206 3.78 0.61 -47.89
C GLU A 206 4.41 0.95 -49.24
N ASP A 207 4.61 2.22 -49.53
CA ASP A 207 5.24 2.68 -50.80
C ASP A 207 6.76 2.42 -50.84
N LEU A 208 7.39 2.08 -49.69
CA LEU A 208 8.83 1.84 -49.57
C LEU A 208 9.21 0.33 -49.54
N GLU A 209 8.22 -0.58 -49.63
CA GLU A 209 8.45 -2.04 -49.57
C GLU A 209 9.39 -2.54 -50.67
N ASP A 210 9.29 -1.98 -51.86
CA ASP A 210 10.06 -2.39 -53.08
C ASP A 210 11.47 -1.76 -53.16
N LEU A 211 11.81 -0.84 -52.22
CA LEU A 211 13.13 -0.21 -52.17
C LEU A 211 14.20 -1.20 -51.68
N ASP A 212 15.42 -1.02 -52.23
CA ASP A 212 16.56 -1.76 -51.71
C ASP A 212 16.88 -1.30 -50.24
N GLU A 213 17.72 -2.04 -49.55
CA GLU A 213 17.99 -1.80 -48.12
C GLU A 213 18.64 -0.44 -47.85
N GLU A 214 19.48 0.04 -48.78
CA GLU A 214 20.19 1.31 -48.63
C GLU A 214 19.22 2.50 -48.82
N GLU A 215 18.38 2.43 -49.87
CA GLU A 215 17.34 3.44 -50.11
C GLU A 215 16.27 3.44 -49.04
N PHE A 216 15.83 2.26 -48.54
CA PHE A 216 14.85 2.17 -47.44
C PHE A 216 15.38 2.83 -46.19
N LEU A 217 16.61 2.56 -45.79
CA LEU A 217 17.20 3.11 -44.57
C LEU A 217 17.45 4.63 -44.67
N GLU A 218 17.68 5.15 -45.89
CA GLU A 218 17.85 6.59 -46.13
C GLU A 218 16.50 7.35 -45.98
N GLU A 219 15.41 6.78 -46.52
CA GLU A 219 14.07 7.35 -46.46
C GLU A 219 13.42 7.20 -45.06
N THR A 220 13.89 6.28 -44.23
CA THR A 220 13.34 6.00 -42.89
C THR A 220 14.28 6.36 -41.75
N GLU A 221 15.24 7.28 -41.94
CA GLU A 221 16.29 7.61 -40.96
C GLU A 221 15.69 8.01 -39.59
N ASP A 222 14.67 8.87 -39.57
CA ASP A 222 14.01 9.32 -38.33
C ASP A 222 13.35 8.17 -37.57
N LEU A 223 12.64 7.30 -38.29
CA LEU A 223 11.95 6.15 -37.70
C LEU A 223 12.94 5.10 -37.23
N ARG A 224 14.01 4.88 -37.99
CA ARG A 224 15.12 4.00 -37.64
C ARG A 224 15.78 4.43 -36.34
N GLU A 225 16.06 5.73 -36.14
CA GLU A 225 16.65 6.26 -34.92
C GLU A 225 15.78 5.95 -33.68
N MET A 226 14.45 5.87 -33.86
CA MET A 226 13.52 5.49 -32.82
C MET A 226 13.49 3.97 -32.55
N VAL A 227 13.76 3.11 -33.54
CA VAL A 227 13.57 1.64 -33.46
C VAL A 227 14.87 0.88 -33.22
N GLU A 228 16.01 1.34 -33.78
CA GLU A 228 17.27 0.60 -33.84
C GLU A 228 17.78 0.20 -32.45
N GLY A 229 18.06 -1.08 -32.27
CA GLY A 229 18.62 -1.66 -31.07
C GLY A 229 17.63 -1.77 -29.87
N LYS A 230 16.33 -1.49 -30.06
CA LYS A 230 15.35 -1.50 -28.98
C LYS A 230 14.58 -2.80 -28.86
N LEU A 231 14.05 -3.02 -27.64
CA LEU A 231 12.98 -3.96 -27.37
C LEU A 231 11.65 -3.30 -27.79
N VAL A 232 11.07 -3.79 -28.88
CA VAL A 232 9.82 -3.29 -29.45
C VAL A 232 8.65 -4.13 -28.96
N LEU A 233 7.70 -3.49 -28.29
CA LEU A 233 6.45 -4.08 -27.81
C LEU A 233 5.31 -3.61 -28.72
N VAL A 234 4.60 -4.53 -29.37
CA VAL A 234 3.47 -4.21 -30.23
C VAL A 234 2.17 -4.59 -29.52
N GLY A 235 1.27 -3.64 -29.31
CA GLY A 235 0.05 -3.88 -28.58
C GLY A 235 -1.13 -3.00 -28.99
N ASP A 236 -2.33 -3.41 -28.59
CA ASP A 236 -3.60 -2.77 -28.92
C ASP A 236 -4.12 -1.92 -27.75
N THR A 237 -4.17 -0.61 -27.94
CA THR A 237 -4.70 0.36 -26.99
C THR A 237 -6.04 0.95 -27.39
N SER A 238 -6.69 0.36 -28.43
CA SER A 238 -8.03 0.77 -28.83
C SER A 238 -9.08 0.43 -27.77
N GLU A 239 -10.18 1.17 -27.72
CA GLU A 239 -11.32 0.87 -26.84
C GLU A 239 -11.89 -0.53 -27.08
N MET A 240 -11.67 -1.11 -28.27
CA MET A 240 -12.15 -2.43 -28.66
C MET A 240 -11.39 -3.58 -28.01
N SER A 241 -10.14 -3.39 -27.64
CA SER A 241 -9.32 -4.39 -26.96
C SER A 241 -9.77 -4.69 -25.54
N HIS A 242 -10.35 -3.69 -24.85
CA HIS A 242 -10.70 -3.74 -23.42
C HIS A 242 -9.54 -4.16 -22.51
N ASP A 243 -8.30 -4.00 -22.95
CA ASP A 243 -7.09 -4.38 -22.21
C ASP A 243 -6.61 -3.21 -21.32
N ILE A 244 -7.50 -2.76 -20.42
CA ILE A 244 -7.26 -1.64 -19.51
C ILE A 244 -7.36 -2.14 -18.06
N PHE A 245 -6.37 -1.77 -17.24
CA PHE A 245 -6.28 -2.17 -15.84
C PHE A 245 -6.19 -0.96 -14.92
N GLU A 246 -6.89 -1.05 -13.77
CA GLU A 246 -6.71 -0.11 -12.67
C GLU A 246 -5.36 -0.34 -11.98
N THR A 247 -4.53 0.68 -11.92
CA THR A 247 -3.22 0.64 -11.27
C THR A 247 -3.09 1.71 -10.19
N PRO A 248 -2.04 1.70 -9.35
CA PRO A 248 -1.80 2.78 -8.39
C PRO A 248 -1.63 4.19 -8.99
N VAL A 249 -1.38 4.28 -10.29
CA VAL A 249 -1.24 5.56 -11.01
C VAL A 249 -2.47 5.95 -11.84
N GLY A 250 -3.48 5.09 -11.88
CA GLY A 250 -4.71 5.23 -12.65
C GLY A 250 -4.89 4.10 -13.66
N GLU A 251 -5.78 4.27 -14.63
CA GLU A 251 -5.99 3.34 -15.73
C GLU A 251 -4.78 3.30 -16.66
N VAL A 252 -4.31 2.09 -16.97
CA VAL A 252 -3.13 1.82 -17.79
C VAL A 252 -3.44 0.64 -18.72
N TYR A 253 -2.98 0.68 -19.96
CA TYR A 253 -3.14 -0.42 -20.91
C TYR A 253 -2.20 -1.58 -20.62
N GLY A 254 -2.59 -2.81 -21.01
CA GLY A 254 -1.79 -4.03 -20.79
C GLY A 254 -0.38 -3.92 -21.34
N ILE A 255 -0.22 -3.38 -22.54
CA ILE A 255 1.10 -3.18 -23.16
C ILE A 255 2.00 -2.22 -22.36
N GLU A 256 1.43 -1.18 -21.74
CA GLU A 256 2.18 -0.28 -20.85
C GLU A 256 2.62 -1.00 -19.57
N ILE A 257 1.79 -1.91 -19.03
CA ILE A 257 2.13 -2.73 -17.87
C ILE A 257 3.33 -3.64 -18.16
N ILE A 258 3.38 -4.21 -19.38
CA ILE A 258 4.52 -5.00 -19.85
C ILE A 258 5.77 -4.11 -19.90
N ALA A 259 5.68 -2.94 -20.51
CA ALA A 259 6.78 -1.98 -20.60
C ALA A 259 7.28 -1.52 -19.22
N ASP A 260 6.37 -1.16 -18.31
CA ASP A 260 6.70 -0.77 -16.93
C ASP A 260 7.32 -1.92 -16.14
N THR A 261 6.89 -3.15 -16.41
CA THR A 261 7.48 -4.35 -15.80
C THR A 261 8.92 -4.55 -16.27
N VAL A 262 9.17 -4.44 -17.59
CA VAL A 262 10.53 -4.50 -18.15
C VAL A 262 11.40 -3.40 -17.56
N ALA A 263 10.92 -2.16 -17.55
CA ALA A 263 11.65 -1.02 -17.00
C ALA A 263 11.95 -1.20 -15.49
N THR A 264 11.00 -1.78 -14.73
CA THR A 264 11.20 -2.12 -13.31
C THR A 264 12.35 -3.10 -13.14
N MET A 265 12.44 -4.13 -13.99
CA MET A 265 13.52 -5.12 -13.93
C MET A 265 14.87 -4.50 -14.32
N MET A 266 14.91 -3.63 -15.32
CA MET A 266 16.14 -2.95 -15.75
C MET A 266 16.71 -1.99 -14.69
N LYS A 267 15.84 -1.37 -13.87
CA LYS A 267 16.25 -0.50 -12.75
C LYS A 267 17.03 -1.19 -11.64
N GLN A 268 16.95 -2.50 -11.52
CA GLN A 268 17.53 -3.28 -10.41
C GLN A 268 17.11 -2.81 -9.00
N GLN A 269 16.06 -2.05 -8.88
CA GLN A 269 15.52 -1.57 -7.62
C GLN A 269 14.03 -1.93 -7.51
N PRO A 270 13.71 -3.24 -7.40
CA PRO A 270 12.32 -3.67 -7.31
C PRO A 270 11.68 -3.11 -6.04
N ILE A 271 10.49 -2.57 -6.19
CA ILE A 271 9.64 -2.23 -5.05
C ILE A 271 9.26 -3.55 -4.35
N ARG A 272 9.40 -3.58 -3.04
CA ARG A 272 9.03 -4.76 -2.24
C ARG A 272 8.47 -4.36 -0.89
N PRO A 273 7.51 -5.12 -0.33
CA PRO A 273 7.07 -4.91 1.03
C PRO A 273 8.22 -5.17 2.00
N ALA A 274 8.28 -4.37 3.06
CA ALA A 274 9.25 -4.61 4.12
C ALA A 274 8.99 -5.96 4.79
N PRO A 275 10.04 -6.73 5.17
CA PRO A 275 9.86 -8.00 5.86
C PRO A 275 9.06 -7.81 7.15
N PHE A 276 8.10 -8.71 7.42
CA PHE A 276 7.22 -8.64 8.60
C PHE A 276 7.97 -8.45 9.92
N ALA A 277 9.11 -9.14 10.10
CA ALA A 277 9.92 -9.02 11.31
C ALA A 277 10.48 -7.60 11.48
N PHE A 278 10.83 -6.92 10.39
CA PHE A 278 11.32 -5.55 10.40
C PHE A 278 10.17 -4.56 10.69
N GLU A 279 9.01 -4.74 10.07
CA GLU A 279 7.81 -3.95 10.38
C GLU A 279 7.40 -4.09 11.85
N ALA A 280 7.39 -5.31 12.38
CA ALA A 280 7.07 -5.60 13.77
C ALA A 280 8.06 -4.92 14.73
N LEU A 281 9.37 -4.91 14.40
CA LEU A 281 10.39 -4.21 15.18
C LEU A 281 10.18 -2.69 15.18
N VAL A 282 9.93 -2.10 14.03
CA VAL A 282 9.64 -0.67 13.90
C VAL A 282 8.39 -0.30 14.68
N MET A 283 7.33 -1.10 14.57
CA MET A 283 6.09 -0.90 15.32
C MET A 283 6.32 -0.99 16.84
N LEU A 284 7.12 -1.96 17.32
CA LEU A 284 7.49 -2.06 18.73
C LEU A 284 8.23 -0.81 19.23
N ILE A 285 9.22 -0.33 18.44
CA ILE A 285 9.97 0.89 18.77
C ILE A 285 9.03 2.10 18.85
N LEU A 286 8.11 2.25 17.91
CA LEU A 286 7.12 3.33 17.91
C LEU A 286 6.21 3.27 19.14
N LEU A 287 5.71 2.10 19.51
CA LEU A 287 4.88 1.91 20.70
C LEU A 287 5.64 2.21 21.99
N LEU A 288 6.91 1.79 22.10
CA LEU A 288 7.77 2.10 23.25
C LEU A 288 8.08 3.59 23.35
N ALA A 289 8.38 4.23 22.23
CA ALA A 289 8.60 5.69 22.16
C ALA A 289 7.33 6.43 22.59
N PHE A 290 6.18 6.03 22.10
CA PHE A 290 4.89 6.61 22.46
C PHE A 290 4.59 6.42 23.96
N PHE A 291 4.81 5.21 24.51
CA PHE A 291 4.66 4.95 25.95
C PHE A 291 5.59 5.84 26.80
N ALA A 292 6.85 5.98 26.41
CA ALA A 292 7.80 6.83 27.13
C ALA A 292 7.35 8.30 27.16
N VAL A 293 6.81 8.77 26.05
CA VAL A 293 6.35 10.15 25.90
C VAL A 293 5.03 10.41 26.59
N SER A 294 4.12 9.43 26.68
CA SER A 294 2.87 9.56 27.41
C SER A 294 3.08 9.90 28.89
N GLN A 295 4.27 9.62 29.44
CA GLN A 295 4.66 10.03 30.80
C GLN A 295 4.87 11.55 30.93
N LEU A 296 5.05 12.29 29.83
CA LEU A 296 5.34 13.73 29.85
C LEU A 296 4.11 14.64 29.95
N LYS A 297 2.92 14.10 30.10
CA LYS A 297 1.59 14.71 30.39
C LYS A 297 1.24 16.05 29.70
N LYS A 298 2.22 16.90 29.37
CA LYS A 298 1.99 18.27 28.92
C LYS A 298 1.99 18.45 27.40
N PHE A 299 2.58 17.51 26.63
CA PHE A 299 2.77 17.62 25.17
C PHE A 299 2.35 16.37 24.41
N GLU A 300 1.52 15.53 25.00
CA GLU A 300 1.14 14.21 24.50
C GLU A 300 0.63 14.24 23.06
N ASN A 301 -0.29 15.15 22.73
CA ASN A 301 -0.84 15.27 21.38
C ASN A 301 0.18 15.77 20.35
N LEU A 302 1.09 16.67 20.77
CA LEU A 302 2.14 17.20 19.87
C LEU A 302 3.14 16.11 19.53
N VAL A 303 3.48 15.27 20.48
CA VAL A 303 4.43 14.17 20.25
C VAL A 303 3.79 13.05 19.45
N PHE A 304 2.51 12.76 19.64
CA PHE A 304 1.78 11.85 18.75
C PHE A 304 1.87 12.30 17.29
N LEU A 305 1.61 13.58 17.01
CA LEU A 305 1.76 14.14 15.68
C LEU A 305 3.21 14.02 15.16
N LEU A 306 4.20 14.31 16.02
CA LEU A 306 5.61 14.19 15.65
C LEU A 306 5.99 12.74 15.30
N VAL A 307 5.50 11.75 16.05
CA VAL A 307 5.74 10.32 15.77
C VAL A 307 5.19 9.94 14.39
N ILE A 308 3.97 10.38 14.05
CA ILE A 308 3.37 10.15 12.74
C ILE A 308 4.23 10.76 11.62
N VAL A 309 4.63 12.03 11.78
CA VAL A 309 5.45 12.72 10.78
C VAL A 309 6.80 12.05 10.57
N VAL A 310 7.48 11.68 11.67
CA VAL A 310 8.77 10.98 11.61
C VAL A 310 8.63 9.61 10.97
N TYR A 311 7.59 8.84 11.32
CA TYR A 311 7.34 7.54 10.70
C TYR A 311 7.06 7.67 9.20
N SER A 312 6.23 8.66 8.80
CA SER A 312 5.96 8.92 7.38
C SER A 312 7.23 9.33 6.62
N ALA A 313 8.06 10.16 7.22
CA ALA A 313 9.35 10.56 6.62
C ALA A 313 10.31 9.38 6.45
N ILE A 314 10.38 8.48 7.44
CA ILE A 314 11.17 7.24 7.36
C ILE A 314 10.64 6.36 6.22
N ASN A 315 9.32 6.21 6.11
CA ASN A 315 8.68 5.44 5.05
C ASN A 315 9.05 5.97 3.66
N ILE A 316 8.92 7.28 3.45
CA ILE A 316 9.28 7.94 2.20
C ILE A 316 10.77 7.75 1.90
N TYR A 317 11.64 7.87 2.91
CA TYR A 317 13.09 7.65 2.73
C TYR A 317 13.40 6.23 2.26
N PHE A 318 12.85 5.20 2.92
CA PHE A 318 13.10 3.82 2.55
C PHE A 318 12.48 3.47 1.19
N TYR A 319 11.32 4.04 0.85
CA TYR A 319 10.72 3.89 -0.46
C TYR A 319 11.62 4.45 -1.57
N ILE A 320 12.08 5.69 -1.43
CA ILE A 320 12.88 6.37 -2.47
C ILE A 320 14.26 5.72 -2.65
N TYR A 321 14.94 5.38 -1.55
CA TYR A 321 16.34 4.94 -1.62
C TYR A 321 16.53 3.42 -1.62
N HIS A 322 15.55 2.65 -1.20
CA HIS A 322 15.67 1.19 -1.05
C HIS A 322 14.51 0.41 -1.68
N GLY A 323 13.52 1.05 -2.27
CA GLY A 323 12.33 0.40 -2.81
C GLY A 323 11.49 -0.34 -1.77
N LEU A 324 11.68 -0.05 -0.46
CA LEU A 324 10.97 -0.74 0.62
C LEU A 324 9.68 0.00 1.00
N VAL A 325 8.56 -0.70 0.90
CA VAL A 325 7.23 -0.20 1.28
C VAL A 325 6.86 -0.74 2.65
N PHE A 326 6.66 0.15 3.62
CA PHE A 326 6.15 -0.21 4.93
C PHE A 326 4.64 0.03 5.01
N SER A 327 3.95 -0.80 5.75
CA SER A 327 2.55 -0.59 6.05
C SER A 327 2.34 0.68 6.87
N LEU A 328 1.53 1.62 6.36
CA LEU A 328 1.15 2.83 7.11
C LEU A 328 -0.05 2.58 8.02
N SER A 329 -0.98 1.72 7.61
CA SER A 329 -2.26 1.52 8.30
C SER A 329 -2.12 0.91 9.69
N TYR A 330 -1.39 -0.19 9.84
CA TYR A 330 -1.25 -0.89 11.12
C TYR A 330 -0.58 -0.04 12.22
N PRO A 331 0.57 0.62 11.98
CA PRO A 331 1.18 1.48 12.99
C PRO A 331 0.32 2.67 13.37
N LEU A 332 -0.36 3.31 12.42
CA LEU A 332 -1.25 4.43 12.69
C LEU A 332 -2.45 4.01 13.57
N VAL A 333 -3.10 2.90 13.23
CA VAL A 333 -4.20 2.35 14.02
C VAL A 333 -3.72 1.96 15.43
N ALA A 334 -2.57 1.28 15.54
CA ALA A 334 -2.00 0.90 16.83
C ALA A 334 -1.66 2.12 17.69
N CYS A 335 -1.05 3.15 17.14
CA CYS A 335 -0.78 4.41 17.84
C CYS A 335 -2.07 5.11 18.29
N PHE A 336 -3.09 5.17 17.43
CA PHE A 336 -4.38 5.78 17.76
C PHE A 336 -5.11 5.03 18.88
N LEU A 337 -5.16 3.71 18.81
CA LEU A 337 -5.74 2.87 19.89
C LEU A 337 -4.97 3.01 21.20
N SER A 338 -3.64 3.08 21.13
CA SER A 338 -2.78 3.30 22.30
C SER A 338 -3.07 4.66 22.94
N MET A 339 -3.22 5.72 22.16
CA MET A 339 -3.59 7.05 22.63
C MET A 339 -4.94 7.03 23.35
N ILE A 340 -5.96 6.41 22.77
CA ILE A 340 -7.28 6.29 23.40
C ILE A 340 -7.17 5.54 24.73
N THR A 341 -6.46 4.40 24.73
CA THR A 341 -6.33 3.54 25.92
C THR A 341 -5.62 4.27 27.06
N ILE A 342 -4.53 4.97 26.79
CA ILE A 342 -3.77 5.74 27.77
C ILE A 342 -4.63 6.89 28.32
N ASN A 343 -5.28 7.66 27.47
CA ASN A 343 -6.16 8.76 27.90
C ASN A 343 -7.31 8.26 28.77
N LEU A 344 -7.93 7.14 28.41
CA LEU A 344 -8.99 6.52 29.21
C LEU A 344 -8.46 6.04 30.56
N TYR A 345 -7.28 5.41 30.59
CA TYR A 345 -6.63 4.97 31.83
C TYR A 345 -6.33 6.15 32.76
N LEU A 346 -5.72 7.21 32.26
CA LEU A 346 -5.42 8.43 33.04
C LEU A 346 -6.70 9.11 33.57
N PHE A 347 -7.72 9.20 32.73
CA PHE A 347 -9.03 9.71 33.15
C PHE A 347 -9.66 8.89 34.29
N MET A 348 -9.58 7.55 34.21
CA MET A 348 -10.06 6.67 35.27
C MET A 348 -9.26 6.83 36.55
N LEU A 349 -7.94 7.01 36.44
CA LEU A 349 -7.06 7.24 37.60
C LEU A 349 -7.40 8.56 38.30
N GLU A 350 -7.56 9.63 37.53
CA GLU A 350 -7.95 10.95 38.05
C GLU A 350 -9.34 10.91 38.74
N ARG A 351 -10.30 10.22 38.13
CA ARG A 351 -11.62 10.02 38.75
C ARG A 351 -11.51 9.27 40.09
N LYS A 352 -10.73 8.19 40.17
CA LYS A 352 -10.52 7.43 41.38
C LYS A 352 -9.91 8.32 42.50
N GLN A 353 -8.90 9.13 42.19
CA GLN A 353 -8.28 10.05 43.14
C GLN A 353 -9.27 11.09 43.63
N LYS A 354 -10.05 11.72 42.75
CA LYS A 354 -11.09 12.70 43.15
C LYS A 354 -12.17 12.06 44.04
N THR A 355 -12.60 10.84 43.68
CA THR A 355 -13.62 10.13 44.50
C THR A 355 -13.07 9.73 45.87
N PHE A 356 -11.79 9.29 45.92
CA PHE A 356 -11.15 8.96 47.20
C PHE A 356 -11.04 10.18 48.12
N ILE A 357 -10.59 11.34 47.60
CA ILE A 357 -10.50 12.59 48.37
C ILE A 357 -11.89 12.99 48.85
N ARG A 358 -12.91 12.99 48.01
CA ARG A 358 -14.29 13.29 48.39
C ARG A 358 -14.78 12.36 49.52
N GLY A 359 -14.58 11.05 49.39
CA GLY A 359 -15.03 10.06 50.38
C GLY A 359 -14.33 10.21 51.72
N ALA A 360 -13.02 10.48 51.73
CA ALA A 360 -12.25 10.64 52.96
C ALA A 360 -12.63 11.90 53.77
N PHE A 361 -12.97 12.97 53.08
CA PHE A 361 -13.23 14.27 53.70
C PHE A 361 -14.72 14.61 53.83
N SER A 362 -15.64 13.85 53.20
CA SER A 362 -17.08 14.13 53.19
C SER A 362 -17.74 14.08 54.61
N GLN A 363 -17.11 13.40 55.57
CA GLN A 363 -17.60 13.33 56.93
C GLN A 363 -17.19 14.54 57.79
N TYR A 364 -16.17 15.30 57.32
CA TYR A 364 -15.58 16.38 58.12
C TYR A 364 -15.71 17.76 57.50
N LEU A 365 -15.87 17.83 56.19
CA LEU A 365 -15.87 19.09 55.44
C LEU A 365 -17.15 19.24 54.61
N SER A 366 -17.65 20.47 54.51
CA SER A 366 -18.78 20.76 53.64
C SER A 366 -18.41 20.50 52.13
N PRO A 367 -19.38 20.11 51.29
CA PRO A 367 -19.15 19.86 49.88
C PRO A 367 -18.42 21.01 49.14
N ALA A 368 -18.71 22.26 49.54
CA ALA A 368 -18.10 23.45 48.95
C ALA A 368 -16.59 23.53 49.25
N VAL A 369 -16.17 23.13 50.47
CA VAL A 369 -14.77 23.11 50.88
C VAL A 369 -14.03 21.95 50.16
N ILE A 370 -14.67 20.77 50.07
CA ILE A 370 -14.09 19.63 49.33
C ILE A 370 -13.87 19.98 47.85
N ASP A 371 -14.84 20.61 47.21
CA ASP A 371 -14.71 21.03 45.82
C ASP A 371 -13.61 22.09 45.61
N MET A 372 -13.38 22.95 46.58
CA MET A 372 -12.27 23.91 46.61
C MET A 372 -10.92 23.20 46.68
N ILE A 373 -10.78 22.22 47.58
CA ILE A 373 -9.57 21.40 47.77
C ILE A 373 -9.25 20.57 46.52
N VAL A 374 -10.27 19.95 45.91
CA VAL A 374 -10.12 19.15 44.71
C VAL A 374 -9.70 19.99 43.50
N LYS A 375 -10.18 21.27 43.43
CA LYS A 375 -9.81 22.19 42.36
C LYS A 375 -8.41 22.77 42.49
N ASP A 376 -7.97 23.03 43.70
CA ASP A 376 -6.70 23.68 44.00
C ASP A 376 -6.10 23.16 45.31
N PRO A 377 -5.37 22.01 45.26
CA PRO A 377 -4.76 21.40 46.46
C PRO A 377 -3.74 22.32 47.16
N ASP A 378 -3.14 23.27 46.42
CA ASP A 378 -2.15 24.20 46.98
C ASP A 378 -2.76 25.27 47.92
N LYS A 379 -4.08 25.40 47.93
CA LYS A 379 -4.79 26.27 48.88
C LYS A 379 -4.84 25.73 50.33
N LEU A 380 -4.45 24.48 50.53
CA LEU A 380 -4.25 23.88 51.86
C LEU A 380 -2.92 24.35 52.49
N LYS A 381 -2.64 25.65 52.52
CA LYS A 381 -1.44 26.16 53.18
C LYS A 381 -1.68 26.28 54.68
N LEU A 382 -0.73 25.74 55.45
CA LEU A 382 -0.63 25.98 56.88
C LEU A 382 -0.42 27.50 57.13
N GLY A 383 -1.35 28.18 57.71
CA GLY A 383 -1.25 29.61 58.00
C GLY A 383 -2.59 30.31 58.15
N GLY A 384 -3.67 29.65 57.82
CA GLY A 384 -5.04 30.15 57.98
C GLY A 384 -5.36 31.36 57.10
N GLU A 385 -6.62 31.69 57.01
CA GLU A 385 -7.16 32.83 56.32
C GLU A 385 -8.07 33.61 57.27
N ARG A 386 -7.94 34.90 57.21
CA ARG A 386 -8.81 35.76 58.09
C ARG A 386 -10.15 35.93 57.37
N ARG A 387 -11.21 35.35 58.05
CA ARG A 387 -12.57 35.44 57.55
C ARG A 387 -13.53 35.86 58.63
N GLU A 388 -14.61 36.51 58.29
CA GLU A 388 -15.76 36.71 59.15
C GLU A 388 -16.56 35.40 59.15
N MET A 389 -16.74 34.81 60.36
CA MET A 389 -17.34 33.49 60.48
C MET A 389 -18.15 33.45 61.79
N THR A 390 -19.20 32.63 61.86
CA THR A 390 -19.95 32.29 63.04
C THR A 390 -19.45 30.97 63.63
N ALA A 391 -19.01 30.94 64.84
CA ALA A 391 -18.71 29.73 65.61
C ALA A 391 -19.97 29.22 66.29
N PHE A 392 -20.28 27.95 66.08
CA PHE A 392 -21.43 27.27 66.69
C PHE A 392 -20.92 26.14 67.57
N PHE A 393 -21.47 26.05 68.76
CA PHE A 393 -21.20 24.97 69.69
C PHE A 393 -22.55 24.42 70.21
N SER A 394 -22.69 23.10 70.26
CA SER A 394 -23.85 22.44 70.87
C SER A 394 -23.42 21.27 71.73
N ASP A 395 -24.18 20.96 72.71
CA ASP A 395 -23.94 19.91 73.70
C ASP A 395 -25.28 19.26 74.10
N ILE A 396 -25.26 17.98 74.54
CA ILE A 396 -26.46 17.27 74.94
C ILE A 396 -26.71 17.53 76.41
N GLN A 397 -27.83 18.17 76.72
CA GLN A 397 -28.19 18.45 78.09
C GLN A 397 -28.36 17.17 78.93
N GLY A 398 -27.57 17.03 80.00
CA GLY A 398 -27.66 15.89 80.91
C GLY A 398 -27.04 14.61 80.39
N PHE A 399 -26.14 14.70 79.37
CA PHE A 399 -25.48 13.57 78.76
C PHE A 399 -24.78 12.66 79.78
N SER A 400 -24.13 13.19 80.80
CA SER A 400 -23.47 12.36 81.79
C SER A 400 -24.45 11.40 82.51
N THR A 401 -25.68 11.82 82.78
CA THR A 401 -26.71 10.96 83.41
C THR A 401 -27.18 9.88 82.36
N VAL A 402 -27.34 10.25 81.09
CA VAL A 402 -27.74 9.33 80.05
C VAL A 402 -26.66 8.29 79.81
N SER A 403 -25.41 8.72 79.76
CA SER A 403 -24.26 7.84 79.52
C SER A 403 -24.00 6.81 80.56
N GLU A 404 -24.28 7.18 81.86
CA GLU A 404 -24.21 6.26 83.03
C GLU A 404 -25.31 5.18 83.02
N SER A 405 -26.40 5.40 82.29
CA SER A 405 -27.54 4.47 82.22
C SER A 405 -27.48 3.50 80.99
N LEU A 406 -26.57 3.70 80.09
CA LEU A 406 -26.43 2.94 78.90
C LEU A 406 -25.21 1.99 78.89
N THR A 407 -25.30 0.91 78.18
CA THR A 407 -24.10 0.10 77.85
C THR A 407 -23.20 0.85 76.88
N PRO A 408 -21.87 0.51 76.83
CA PRO A 408 -20.95 1.17 75.89
C PRO A 408 -21.41 1.09 74.44
N GLU A 409 -22.03 0.01 74.03
CA GLU A 409 -22.53 -0.21 72.65
C GLU A 409 -23.75 0.70 72.40
N GLU A 410 -24.68 0.80 73.30
CA GLU A 410 -25.85 1.67 73.21
C GLU A 410 -25.44 3.15 73.20
N LEU A 411 -24.44 3.53 74.03
CA LEU A 411 -23.91 4.87 74.07
C LEU A 411 -23.27 5.27 72.71
N VAL A 412 -22.47 4.37 72.09
CA VAL A 412 -21.84 4.59 70.75
C VAL A 412 -22.93 4.71 69.73
N GLN A 413 -23.98 3.89 69.80
CA GLN A 413 -25.08 3.97 68.84
C GLN A 413 -25.84 5.31 68.97
N LEU A 414 -26.18 5.75 70.17
CA LEU A 414 -26.83 7.03 70.42
C LEU A 414 -25.99 8.20 69.87
N LEU A 415 -24.69 8.21 70.20
CA LEU A 415 -23.78 9.26 69.77
C LEU A 415 -23.66 9.28 68.19
N ASN A 416 -23.54 8.14 67.61
CA ASN A 416 -23.47 8.06 66.12
C ASN A 416 -24.74 8.59 65.47
N GLU A 417 -25.93 8.24 66.00
CA GLU A 417 -27.20 8.71 65.44
C GLU A 417 -27.36 10.23 65.64
N TYR A 418 -27.07 10.74 66.82
CA TYR A 418 -27.13 12.17 67.14
C TYR A 418 -26.13 12.98 66.32
N LEU A 419 -24.83 12.60 66.34
CA LEU A 419 -23.76 13.31 65.63
C LEU A 419 -23.98 13.29 64.16
N THR A 420 -24.43 12.16 63.55
CA THR A 420 -24.77 12.06 62.13
C THR A 420 -25.88 13.04 61.77
N SER A 421 -26.96 13.05 62.51
CA SER A 421 -28.10 13.96 62.29
C SER A 421 -27.68 15.43 62.35
N MET A 422 -26.88 15.78 63.38
CA MET A 422 -26.37 17.14 63.55
C MET A 422 -25.42 17.54 62.41
N CYS A 423 -24.53 16.65 61.96
CA CYS A 423 -23.65 16.88 60.84
C CYS A 423 -24.44 17.12 59.53
N GLU A 424 -25.52 16.37 59.31
CA GLU A 424 -26.38 16.55 58.14
C GLU A 424 -27.04 17.94 58.15
N ILE A 425 -27.54 18.38 59.30
CA ILE A 425 -28.15 19.69 59.48
C ILE A 425 -27.11 20.79 59.28
N ILE A 426 -25.95 20.71 59.92
CA ILE A 426 -24.85 21.68 59.76
C ILE A 426 -24.42 21.77 58.27
N SER A 427 -24.26 20.63 57.65
CA SER A 427 -23.91 20.56 56.23
C SER A 427 -24.98 21.17 55.29
N SER A 428 -26.27 20.99 55.61
CA SER A 428 -27.38 21.54 54.81
C SER A 428 -27.40 23.08 54.85
N TYR A 429 -26.85 23.69 55.89
CA TYR A 429 -26.65 25.12 55.95
C TYR A 429 -25.25 25.60 55.53
N ASN A 430 -24.48 24.77 54.82
CA ASN A 430 -23.12 25.04 54.41
C ASN A 430 -22.12 25.24 55.56
N GLY A 431 -22.43 24.74 56.79
CA GLY A 431 -21.52 24.72 57.88
C GLY A 431 -20.40 23.69 57.72
N THR A 432 -19.33 23.89 58.47
CA THR A 432 -18.20 22.96 58.56
C THR A 432 -18.04 22.50 59.99
N VAL A 433 -18.00 21.19 60.23
CA VAL A 433 -17.69 20.61 61.53
C VAL A 433 -16.17 20.64 61.72
N ASP A 434 -15.68 21.26 62.72
CA ASP A 434 -14.26 21.33 63.08
C ASP A 434 -13.83 20.06 63.84
N LYS A 435 -14.52 19.72 64.91
CA LYS A 435 -14.25 18.55 65.73
C LYS A 435 -15.46 18.17 66.58
N PHE A 436 -15.38 16.97 67.15
CA PHE A 436 -16.27 16.49 68.20
C PHE A 436 -15.52 16.46 69.56
N GLU A 437 -16.16 16.85 70.62
CA GLU A 437 -15.63 16.74 71.94
C GLU A 437 -16.64 15.97 72.81
N GLY A 438 -16.59 14.62 72.73
CA GLY A 438 -17.61 13.75 73.30
C GLY A 438 -18.93 13.85 72.53
N ASP A 439 -19.97 14.40 73.23
CA ASP A 439 -21.30 14.67 72.69
C ASP A 439 -21.46 16.10 72.12
N ALA A 440 -20.42 16.90 72.25
CA ALA A 440 -20.42 18.27 71.73
C ALA A 440 -19.90 18.36 70.33
N ILE A 441 -20.48 19.26 69.55
CA ILE A 441 -20.05 19.65 68.25
C ILE A 441 -19.61 21.09 68.26
#